data_ba92d482f1123835f590ccac03aeed15
#
_entry.id   ba92d482f1123835f590ccac03aeed15
#
_cell.length_a   1.000
_cell.length_b   1.000
_cell.length_c   1.000
_cell.angle_alpha   90.00
_cell.angle_beta   90.00
_cell.angle_gamma   90.00
#
_symmetry.space_group_name_H-M   'P 1'
#
loop_
_entity.id
_entity.type
_entity.pdbx_description
1 polymer ?
#
loop_
_entity_poly.entity_id
_entity_poly.type
_entity_poly.pdbx_seq_one_letter_code
_entity_poly.pdbx_strand_id
1 'polypeptide(L)'
;MCIRDSSRDGAEWMVKKRPSIEAVGVDYVSVAAYAHLVTAHVVLLAAGKVPIEGLVVPEETVAAGWWNLHCAPLKIAGSDGAPARAWLTQMEYK
;
A
#
# COMPACT_ATOMS: atom_id res chain seq x y z
N MET A 1 -5.44 16.84 11.84
CA MET A 1 -6.09 15.75 11.06
C MET A 1 -4.98 14.92 10.45
N CYS A 2 -4.82 13.70 10.89
CA CYS A 2 -3.79 12.81 10.34
C CYS A 2 -4.39 12.14 9.12
N ILE A 3 -3.99 12.55 7.93
CA ILE A 3 -4.41 11.91 6.67
C ILE A 3 -3.45 10.74 6.43
N ARG A 4 -3.76 9.60 7.03
CA ARG A 4 -2.98 8.36 6.86
C ARG A 4 -3.67 7.35 5.97
N ASP A 5 -4.81 7.72 5.42
CA ASP A 5 -5.71 6.84 4.70
C ASP A 5 -6.27 7.52 3.44
N SER A 6 -6.72 6.71 2.51
CA SER A 6 -7.23 7.20 1.23
C SER A 6 -8.76 7.27 1.24
N SER A 7 -9.28 8.38 0.71
CA SER A 7 -10.68 8.46 0.30
C SER A 7 -10.90 7.67 -1.01
N ARG A 8 -12.18 7.47 -1.36
CA ARG A 8 -12.53 6.94 -2.68
C ARG A 8 -11.91 7.76 -3.81
N ASP A 9 -12.00 9.08 -3.74
CA ASP A 9 -11.48 9.99 -4.78
C ASP A 9 -9.95 9.92 -4.87
N GLY A 10 -9.26 9.75 -3.74
CA GLY A 10 -7.81 9.53 -3.71
C GLY A 10 -7.40 8.22 -4.38
N ALA A 11 -8.15 7.15 -4.13
CA ALA A 11 -7.95 5.86 -4.79
C ALA A 11 -8.19 5.95 -6.30
N GLU A 12 -9.29 6.60 -6.72
CA GLU A 12 -9.59 6.83 -8.13
C GLU A 12 -8.52 7.70 -8.82
N TRP A 13 -8.03 8.73 -8.15
CA TRP A 13 -6.94 9.56 -8.67
C TRP A 13 -5.68 8.72 -8.88
N MET A 14 -5.32 7.88 -7.91
CA MET A 14 -4.16 7.01 -8.01
C MET A 14 -4.27 6.06 -9.20
N VAL A 15 -5.42 5.43 -9.39
CA VAL A 15 -5.67 4.53 -10.52
C VAL A 15 -5.53 5.26 -11.85
N LYS A 16 -6.13 6.45 -11.96
CA LYS A 16 -6.18 7.22 -13.23
C LYS A 16 -4.88 7.94 -13.56
N LYS A 17 -4.23 8.53 -12.54
CA LYS A 17 -3.08 9.43 -12.74
C LYS A 17 -1.73 8.78 -12.44
N ARG A 18 -1.72 7.64 -11.78
CA ARG A 18 -0.50 6.90 -11.43
C ARG A 18 -0.66 5.41 -11.75
N PRO A 19 -0.89 5.05 -13.02
CA PRO A 19 -1.14 3.65 -13.40
C PRO A 19 0.07 2.74 -13.13
N SER A 20 1.29 3.28 -13.10
CA SER A 20 2.51 2.54 -12.81
C SER A 20 2.68 2.14 -11.33
N ILE A 21 1.90 2.71 -10.41
CA ILE A 21 1.90 2.28 -9.01
C ILE A 21 1.18 0.93 -8.94
N GLU A 22 1.87 -0.11 -8.54
CA GLU A 22 1.33 -1.49 -8.42
C GLU A 22 0.89 -1.81 -6.99
N ALA A 23 1.54 -1.20 -5.98
CA ALA A 23 1.20 -1.43 -4.58
C ALA A 23 1.18 -0.12 -3.79
N VAL A 24 0.40 -0.10 -2.73
CA VAL A 24 0.29 1.04 -1.80
C VAL A 24 0.49 0.54 -0.39
N GLY A 25 1.57 0.97 0.25
CA GLY A 25 1.87 0.63 1.63
C GLY A 25 1.46 1.73 2.60
N VAL A 26 0.88 1.35 3.75
CA VAL A 26 0.53 2.27 4.82
C VAL A 26 0.98 1.73 6.18
N ASP A 27 1.41 2.64 7.04
CA ASP A 27 1.76 2.36 8.44
C ASP A 27 0.53 2.50 9.38
N TYR A 28 -0.61 2.11 8.87
CA TYR A 28 -1.90 2.19 9.54
C TYR A 28 -2.71 0.91 9.33
N VAL A 29 -3.78 0.75 10.10
CA VAL A 29 -4.63 -0.45 10.07
C VAL A 29 -5.33 -0.66 8.71
N SER A 30 -5.53 0.40 7.95
CA SER A 30 -6.15 0.34 6.63
C SER A 30 -5.62 1.40 5.69
N VAL A 31 -5.51 1.07 4.40
CA VAL A 31 -5.23 2.02 3.32
C VAL A 31 -6.38 3.00 3.11
N ALA A 32 -7.58 2.63 3.54
CA ALA A 32 -8.80 3.40 3.33
C ALA A 32 -9.28 4.08 4.61
N ALA A 33 -9.79 5.31 4.47
CA ALA A 33 -10.54 6.00 5.51
C ALA A 33 -11.78 5.19 5.91
N TYR A 34 -12.13 5.22 7.20
CA TYR A 34 -13.27 4.44 7.71
C TYR A 34 -14.56 4.68 6.92
N ALA A 35 -14.86 5.94 6.57
CA ALA A 35 -16.04 6.30 5.77
C ALA A 35 -16.00 5.77 4.33
N HIS A 36 -14.83 5.36 3.83
CA HIS A 36 -14.60 4.91 2.46
C HIS A 36 -13.98 3.51 2.39
N LEU A 37 -14.04 2.76 3.50
CA LEU A 37 -13.35 1.48 3.68
C LEU A 37 -13.55 0.55 2.48
N VAL A 38 -14.81 0.24 2.15
CA VAL A 38 -15.13 -0.67 1.04
C VAL A 38 -14.82 -0.04 -0.31
N THR A 39 -15.22 1.21 -0.52
CA THR A 39 -15.14 1.84 -1.84
C THR A 39 -13.71 2.09 -2.31
N ALA A 40 -12.81 2.50 -1.41
CA ALA A 40 -11.40 2.69 -1.75
C ALA A 40 -10.70 1.37 -2.07
N HIS A 41 -10.95 0.31 -1.27
CA HIS A 41 -10.42 -1.02 -1.55
C HIS A 41 -10.90 -1.57 -2.89
N VAL A 42 -12.20 -1.46 -3.18
CA VAL A 42 -12.76 -1.92 -4.47
C VAL A 42 -12.08 -1.21 -5.64
N VAL A 43 -11.89 0.10 -5.56
CA VAL A 43 -11.22 0.88 -6.62
C VAL A 43 -9.78 0.42 -6.84
N LEU A 44 -9.00 0.24 -5.77
CA LEU A 44 -7.61 -0.19 -5.86
C LEU A 44 -7.48 -1.62 -6.38
N LEU A 45 -8.19 -2.55 -5.76
CA LEU A 45 -8.10 -3.98 -6.08
C LEU A 45 -8.64 -4.29 -7.48
N ALA A 46 -9.74 -3.65 -7.91
CA ALA A 46 -10.26 -3.80 -9.27
C ALA A 46 -9.27 -3.32 -10.34
N ALA A 47 -8.41 -2.37 -9.99
CA ALA A 47 -7.33 -1.89 -10.86
C ALA A 47 -6.02 -2.71 -10.72
N GLY A 48 -6.03 -3.81 -9.99
CA GLY A 48 -4.87 -4.67 -9.75
C GLY A 48 -3.81 -4.07 -8.83
N LYS A 49 -4.15 -3.03 -8.06
CA LYS A 49 -3.24 -2.42 -7.09
C LYS A 49 -3.36 -3.14 -5.74
N VAL A 50 -2.23 -3.45 -5.14
CA VAL A 50 -2.16 -4.24 -3.90
C VAL A 50 -2.02 -3.32 -2.70
N PRO A 51 -3.00 -3.28 -1.77
CA PRO A 51 -2.82 -2.65 -0.47
C PRO A 51 -1.91 -3.50 0.43
N ILE A 52 -0.96 -2.85 1.09
CA ILE A 52 -0.08 -3.45 2.11
C ILE A 52 -0.28 -2.63 3.39
N GLU A 53 -0.94 -3.21 4.36
CA GLU A 53 -1.44 -2.52 5.54
C GLU A 53 -0.70 -2.94 6.81
N GLY A 54 -0.73 -2.10 7.84
CA GLY A 54 -0.09 -2.38 9.12
C GLY A 54 1.43 -2.42 9.07
N LEU A 55 2.04 -1.66 8.16
CA LEU A 55 3.49 -1.56 8.07
C LEU A 55 4.06 -0.80 9.28
N VAL A 56 5.28 -1.15 9.65
CA VAL A 56 6.10 -0.34 10.55
C VAL A 56 7.23 0.25 9.71
N VAL A 57 7.17 1.56 9.49
CA VAL A 57 8.16 2.27 8.68
C VAL A 57 9.00 3.16 9.60
N PRO A 58 10.28 2.85 9.84
CA PRO A 58 11.16 3.71 10.63
C PRO A 58 11.32 5.09 10.00
N GLU A 59 11.38 6.15 10.82
CA GLU A 59 11.49 7.54 10.33
C GLU A 59 12.73 7.75 9.45
N GLU A 60 13.84 7.14 9.80
CA GLU A 60 15.08 7.20 9.03
C GLU A 60 14.93 6.66 7.61
N THR A 61 14.00 5.73 7.39
CA THR A 61 13.72 5.16 6.07
C THR A 61 13.05 6.18 5.16
N VAL A 62 12.14 6.99 5.69
CA VAL A 62 11.40 7.99 4.92
C VAL A 62 12.32 9.10 4.39
N ALA A 63 13.34 9.44 5.15
CA ALA A 63 14.31 10.49 4.79
C ALA A 63 15.35 10.04 3.75
N ALA A 64 15.48 8.75 3.46
CA ALA A 64 16.62 8.19 2.75
C ALA A 64 16.41 7.97 1.24
N GLY A 65 15.30 8.41 0.66
CA GLY A 65 15.08 8.34 -0.79
C GLY A 65 14.45 7.05 -1.29
N TRP A 66 15.07 6.38 -2.26
CA TRP A 66 14.49 5.23 -2.93
C TRP A 66 14.90 3.90 -2.31
N TRP A 67 13.91 3.01 -2.17
CA TRP A 67 14.08 1.68 -1.60
C TRP A 67 13.43 0.62 -2.47
N ASN A 68 13.98 -0.58 -2.45
CA ASN A 68 13.27 -1.75 -2.96
C ASN A 68 12.35 -2.29 -1.87
N LEU A 69 11.05 -2.32 -2.14
CA LEU A 69 10.08 -2.97 -1.27
C LEU A 69 9.96 -4.45 -1.64
N HIS A 70 10.13 -5.30 -0.66
CA HIS A 70 9.88 -6.72 -0.75
C HIS A 70 8.65 -7.05 0.08
N CYS A 71 7.74 -7.85 -0.46
CA CYS A 71 6.55 -8.29 0.26
C CYS A 71 6.31 -9.77 -0.05
N ALA A 72 6.29 -10.58 0.99
CA ALA A 72 6.10 -12.02 0.89
C ALA A 72 4.84 -12.46 1.65
N PRO A 73 3.67 -12.49 1.00
CA PRO A 73 2.43 -12.96 1.60
C PRO A 73 2.45 -14.48 1.78
N LEU A 74 1.71 -14.96 2.79
CA LEU A 74 1.41 -16.38 2.89
C LEU A 74 0.55 -16.82 1.70
N LYS A 75 0.89 -17.96 1.13
CA LYS A 75 0.13 -18.55 0.02
C LYS A 75 -1.09 -19.29 0.56
N ILE A 76 -2.19 -18.57 0.72
CA ILE A 76 -3.47 -19.11 1.19
C ILE A 76 -4.44 -19.19 0.01
N ALA A 77 -4.76 -20.39 -0.43
CA ALA A 77 -5.66 -20.59 -1.56
C ALA A 77 -7.08 -20.09 -1.25
N GLY A 78 -7.68 -19.32 -2.19
CA GLY A 78 -9.05 -18.79 -2.06
C GLY A 78 -9.21 -17.64 -1.08
N SER A 79 -8.11 -17.12 -0.53
CA SER A 79 -8.12 -15.98 0.38
C SER A 79 -8.19 -14.65 -0.39
N ASP A 80 -8.87 -13.67 0.16
CA ASP A 80 -8.90 -12.28 -0.32
C ASP A 80 -7.76 -11.41 0.23
N GLY A 81 -7.00 -11.94 1.17
CA GLY A 81 -5.82 -11.32 1.75
C GLY A 81 -5.02 -12.34 2.55
N ALA A 82 -3.81 -11.98 2.95
CA ALA A 82 -2.96 -12.84 3.77
C ALA A 82 -1.98 -12.02 4.60
N PRO A 83 -1.56 -12.52 5.78
CA PRO A 83 -0.42 -11.98 6.48
C PRO A 83 0.82 -11.99 5.58
N ALA A 84 1.61 -10.93 5.64
CA ALA A 84 2.80 -10.80 4.81
C ALA A 84 4.01 -10.35 5.61
N ARG A 85 5.18 -10.80 5.22
CA ARG A 85 6.44 -10.19 5.64
C ARG A 85 6.81 -9.11 4.64
N ALA A 86 6.97 -7.87 5.12
CA ALA A 86 7.45 -6.76 4.30
C ALA A 86 8.78 -6.25 4.83
N TRP A 87 9.72 -5.93 3.93
CA TRP A 87 11.01 -5.32 4.27
C TRP A 87 11.51 -4.46 3.13
N LEU A 88 12.43 -3.56 3.45
CA LEU A 88 13.07 -2.68 2.49
C LEU A 88 14.56 -3.01 2.35
N THR A 89 15.06 -2.90 1.14
CA THR A 89 16.50 -2.87 0.88
C THR A 89 16.86 -1.59 0.15
N GLN A 90 18.02 -1.02 0.48
CA GLN A 90 18.47 0.22 -0.15
C GLN A 90 18.74 0.00 -1.63
N MET A 91 18.29 0.95 -2.47
CA MET A 91 18.66 0.93 -3.89
C MET A 91 20.09 1.42 -4.04
N GLU A 92 20.94 0.56 -4.58
CA GLU A 92 22.28 0.98 -5.02
C GLU A 92 22.15 1.65 -6.39
N TYR A 93 22.39 2.95 -6.45
CA TYR A 93 22.59 3.61 -7.74
C TYR A 93 24.00 3.26 -8.25
N LYS A 94 24.01 2.51 -9.32
CA LYS A 94 25.24 2.29 -10.08
C LYS A 94 25.50 3.44 -11.04
#